data_376c1b109161e8ebf8be00bf1a39adb1
#
_entry.id   376c1b109161e8ebf8be00bf1a39adb1
#
_cell.length_a   1.000
_cell.length_b   1.000
_cell.length_c   1.000
_cell.angle_alpha   90.00
_cell.angle_beta   90.00
_cell.angle_gamma   90.00
#
_symmetry.space_group_name_H-M   'P 1'
#
loop_
_entity.id
_entity.type
_entity.pdbx_description
1 polymer ?
#
loop_
_entity_poly.entity_id
_entity_poly.type
_entity_poly.pdbx_seq_one_letter_code
_entity_poly.pdbx_strand_id
1 'polypeptide(L)'
;MNQGAEKLMKPESNNESNNHESKKGGEGIRGRLERFFAFDRHDMRYELTEREAGEPKSFGGWKDIAPQGEPEFRPVPADINAAEAELRNVFRADINTDVIFRRLNIAGKTSALIVYMNGMASDETIADFIMRPLMTAKQDADTSSKGIINNILQVSEIGTESDLNLVITAITDGKAALFVQGASEAIIPETRGFEKRSVSTTDNEKIVRGPKEGFTENLRTNITLVRRIIHSDDLVVEFRPAGCDNNIRIAVMYRDGVANRTLIEEVKRRLAKVNARTIIDTGMIDQLIEGDGFSPIPQTLATERPDRVASFIMQGAVSIIADGSPFALIMPITLSALMNSPEDIYMRKPLGTLLRIVRYAGVLISLLLPGYFVALALYHQGLLSTEVLSTVIQSRKMVFEPLPFEMLLLLFVFQLIREAGMRVPGSIGQAIGVIGGLILGQAAVAANLASSVMLIIVALSGLGNFCVPDYSTQIAASYFRIAFVIAAWLGGLLGLAAALVVFTAYLANMKSFGVPFLAPFAPKTLSKRPFVIRGKLGMHHRAEDYMNTHGDTLPKQEGKS
;
A
#
# COMPACT_ATOMS: atom_id res chain seq x y z
N MET A 1 -37.00 -24.90 50.02
CA MET A 1 -36.17 -24.87 51.24
C MET A 1 -34.78 -24.44 50.86
N ASN A 2 -34.41 -23.33 51.41
CA ASN A 2 -33.09 -22.73 51.66
C ASN A 2 -32.17 -22.47 50.44
N GLN A 3 -32.00 -21.22 50.09
CA GLN A 3 -31.32 -20.06 50.78
C GLN A 3 -29.80 -20.18 50.79
N GLY A 4 -29.19 -19.18 50.21
CA GLY A 4 -28.01 -18.50 50.67
C GLY A 4 -26.91 -18.45 49.61
N ALA A 5 -26.28 -17.45 49.27
CA ALA A 5 -26.19 -16.05 49.63
C ALA A 5 -25.16 -15.41 48.69
N GLU A 6 -25.45 -14.20 48.29
CA GLU A 6 -24.54 -13.21 47.73
C GLU A 6 -23.20 -13.14 48.47
N LYS A 7 -22.12 -12.96 47.70
CA LYS A 7 -20.99 -12.13 48.15
C LYS A 7 -20.41 -11.33 46.98
N LEU A 8 -20.77 -10.08 46.98
CA LEU A 8 -20.04 -8.97 46.31
C LEU A 8 -18.57 -8.97 46.71
N MET A 9 -17.67 -8.86 45.72
CA MET A 9 -16.35 -8.31 45.95
C MET A 9 -16.08 -7.18 44.96
N LYS A 10 -15.90 -5.98 45.54
CA LYS A 10 -15.45 -4.75 44.90
C LYS A 10 -14.02 -4.91 44.36
N PRO A 11 -13.65 -4.20 43.30
CA PRO A 11 -12.25 -4.09 42.91
C PRO A 11 -11.57 -3.00 43.75
N GLU A 12 -10.48 -3.37 44.39
CA GLU A 12 -9.55 -2.44 45.01
C GLU A 12 -8.78 -1.65 43.96
N SER A 13 -8.82 -0.35 44.10
CA SER A 13 -7.97 0.62 43.46
C SER A 13 -6.55 0.50 44.02
N ASN A 14 -5.56 0.17 43.18
CA ASN A 14 -4.17 0.44 43.48
C ASN A 14 -3.62 1.51 42.55
N ASN A 15 -3.52 2.70 43.13
CA ASN A 15 -2.61 3.77 42.72
C ASN A 15 -1.18 3.32 42.88
N GLU A 16 -0.46 3.19 41.81
CA GLU A 16 0.99 3.34 41.80
C GLU A 16 1.41 4.33 40.72
N SER A 17 1.45 5.57 41.16
CA SER A 17 2.11 6.66 40.48
C SER A 17 3.62 6.62 40.82
N ASN A 18 4.41 6.94 39.81
CA ASN A 18 5.78 7.44 39.90
C ASN A 18 6.90 6.47 40.27
N ASN A 19 7.70 6.11 39.26
CA ASN A 19 9.14 6.39 39.23
C ASN A 19 9.78 5.76 37.96
N HIS A 20 9.91 6.54 36.91
CA HIS A 20 10.88 6.25 35.85
C HIS A 20 11.54 7.55 35.40
N GLU A 21 12.35 8.11 36.28
CA GLU A 21 13.45 8.96 35.84
C GLU A 21 14.76 8.17 35.80
N SER A 22 15.42 8.35 34.67
CA SER A 22 16.86 8.20 34.43
C SER A 22 17.54 6.87 34.85
N LYS A 23 17.72 6.01 33.84
CA LYS A 23 18.99 5.27 33.68
C LYS A 23 19.35 5.20 32.18
N LYS A 24 19.98 6.25 31.67
CA LYS A 24 20.83 6.15 30.48
C LYS A 24 22.11 5.45 30.90
N GLY A 25 22.10 4.12 30.91
CA GLY A 25 23.25 3.25 31.07
C GLY A 25 23.22 2.26 29.92
N GLY A 26 24.38 2.11 29.22
CA GLY A 26 24.54 1.34 28.00
C GLY A 26 23.81 -0.01 28.01
N GLU A 27 22.82 -0.12 27.15
CA GLU A 27 22.16 -1.40 26.91
C GLU A 27 23.14 -2.37 26.26
N GLY A 28 23.44 -3.45 26.97
CA GLY A 28 24.29 -4.52 26.48
C GLY A 28 23.67 -5.22 25.26
N ILE A 29 24.49 -6.00 24.56
CA ILE A 29 24.14 -6.82 23.39
C ILE A 29 22.83 -7.59 23.60
N ARG A 30 22.53 -8.04 24.82
CA ARG A 30 21.29 -8.74 25.18
C ARG A 30 20.04 -7.89 25.06
N GLY A 31 20.07 -6.62 25.46
CA GLY A 31 18.93 -5.71 25.31
C GLY A 31 18.65 -5.32 23.85
N ARG A 32 19.70 -5.29 23.01
CA ARG A 32 19.55 -5.09 21.56
C ARG A 32 19.00 -6.33 20.88
N LEU A 33 19.39 -7.52 21.29
CA LEU A 33 18.83 -8.79 20.80
C LEU A 33 17.38 -8.96 21.23
N GLU A 34 17.06 -8.62 22.48
CA GLU A 34 15.67 -8.68 22.97
C GLU A 34 14.77 -7.70 22.20
N ARG A 35 15.25 -6.52 21.79
CA ARG A 35 14.50 -5.61 20.91
C ARG A 35 14.39 -6.13 19.47
N PHE A 36 15.44 -6.76 18.96
CA PHE A 36 15.41 -7.36 17.63
C PHE A 36 14.36 -8.48 17.48
N PHE A 37 14.11 -9.23 18.56
CA PHE A 37 13.08 -10.27 18.61
C PHE A 37 11.76 -9.81 19.22
N ALA A 38 11.72 -8.67 19.89
CA ALA A 38 10.52 -8.12 20.50
C ALA A 38 9.85 -7.13 19.55
N PHE A 39 9.41 -7.63 18.39
CA PHE A 39 8.52 -6.86 17.56
C PHE A 39 7.30 -6.45 18.37
N ASP A 40 7.14 -5.15 18.52
CA ASP A 40 5.92 -4.50 18.96
C ASP A 40 5.36 -4.95 20.33
N ARG A 41 6.22 -5.15 21.34
CA ARG A 41 5.76 -5.37 22.72
C ARG A 41 4.92 -4.20 23.25
N HIS A 42 5.05 -3.01 22.67
CA HIS A 42 4.25 -1.84 23.08
C HIS A 42 2.88 -1.77 22.39
N ASP A 43 2.70 -2.47 21.27
CA ASP A 43 1.44 -2.52 20.53
C ASP A 43 0.78 -3.92 20.49
N MET A 44 1.20 -4.84 21.34
CA MET A 44 0.62 -6.18 21.50
C MET A 44 -0.86 -6.18 21.92
N ARG A 45 -1.47 -5.01 22.10
CA ARG A 45 -2.91 -4.86 22.41
C ARG A 45 -3.77 -4.78 21.18
N TYR A 46 -3.16 -4.67 19.99
CA TYR A 46 -3.91 -4.55 18.76
C TYR A 46 -3.89 -5.88 17.99
N GLU A 47 -5.02 -6.51 17.94
CA GLU A 47 -5.34 -7.60 17.02
C GLU A 47 -6.52 -7.16 16.18
N LEU A 48 -6.50 -7.50 14.87
CA LEU A 48 -7.68 -7.27 14.05
C LEU A 48 -8.85 -8.03 14.67
N THR A 49 -9.93 -7.32 14.97
CA THR A 49 -11.16 -7.97 15.45
C THR A 49 -11.60 -9.00 14.42
N GLU A 50 -11.84 -10.23 14.87
CA GLU A 50 -12.43 -11.24 14.02
C GLU A 50 -13.75 -10.73 13.45
N ARG A 51 -14.04 -11.09 12.23
CA ARG A 51 -15.31 -10.82 11.58
C ARG A 51 -16.41 -11.46 12.42
N GLU A 52 -17.40 -10.71 12.85
CA GLU A 52 -18.65 -11.31 13.33
C GLU A 52 -19.20 -12.18 12.20
N ALA A 53 -19.28 -13.48 12.46
CA ALA A 53 -19.76 -14.44 11.48
C ALA A 53 -21.27 -14.21 11.28
N GLY A 54 -21.61 -13.26 10.43
CA GLY A 54 -22.93 -13.22 9.83
C GLY A 54 -23.09 -14.47 8.95
N GLU A 55 -24.26 -15.11 9.01
CA GLU A 55 -24.55 -16.25 8.15
C GLU A 55 -24.23 -15.90 6.69
N PRO A 56 -23.52 -16.78 5.95
CA PRO A 56 -23.23 -16.53 4.56
C PRO A 56 -24.56 -16.43 3.81
N LYS A 57 -24.90 -15.24 3.31
CA LYS A 57 -26.05 -15.08 2.42
C LYS A 57 -25.84 -16.02 1.26
N SER A 58 -26.76 -16.99 1.09
CA SER A 58 -26.79 -17.85 -0.08
C SER A 58 -27.16 -16.98 -1.28
N PHE A 59 -26.22 -16.80 -2.20
CA PHE A 59 -26.53 -16.17 -3.47
C PHE A 59 -27.10 -17.22 -4.44
N GLY A 60 -28.24 -16.91 -5.08
CA GLY A 60 -28.79 -17.64 -6.19
C GLY A 60 -27.87 -17.66 -7.43
N GLY A 61 -28.35 -18.13 -8.53
CA GLY A 61 -27.54 -18.23 -9.75
C GLY A 61 -27.25 -16.88 -10.44
N TRP A 62 -26.65 -16.92 -11.63
CA TRP A 62 -26.27 -15.75 -12.44
C TRP A 62 -27.37 -14.69 -12.66
N LYS A 63 -28.65 -15.08 -12.48
CA LYS A 63 -29.77 -14.14 -12.52
C LYS A 63 -29.75 -13.15 -11.33
N ASP A 64 -29.09 -13.52 -10.22
CA ASP A 64 -28.92 -12.66 -9.04
C ASP A 64 -27.59 -11.89 -9.08
N ILE A 65 -26.75 -12.15 -10.09
CA ILE A 65 -25.51 -11.44 -10.42
C ILE A 65 -25.68 -10.56 -11.66
N ALA A 66 -26.86 -10.50 -12.26
CA ALA A 66 -27.26 -9.30 -12.98
C ALA A 66 -26.94 -8.11 -12.05
N PRO A 67 -26.35 -7.00 -12.54
CA PRO A 67 -25.90 -5.87 -11.72
C PRO A 67 -26.96 -5.64 -10.66
N GLN A 68 -26.64 -5.91 -9.40
CA GLN A 68 -27.50 -6.10 -8.22
C GLN A 68 -28.86 -5.50 -8.49
N GLY A 69 -29.89 -6.31 -8.67
CA GLY A 69 -31.13 -6.01 -9.37
C GLY A 69 -31.45 -4.52 -9.26
N GLU A 70 -31.68 -3.83 -10.36
CA GLU A 70 -31.69 -2.36 -10.51
C GLU A 70 -31.90 -1.71 -9.15
N PRO A 71 -30.94 -0.98 -8.60
CA PRO A 71 -30.97 -0.53 -7.21
C PRO A 71 -32.38 0.04 -6.98
N GLU A 72 -33.06 -0.43 -5.95
CA GLU A 72 -34.45 -0.07 -5.68
C GLU A 72 -34.60 1.44 -5.88
N PHE A 73 -35.51 1.85 -6.78
CA PHE A 73 -35.66 3.24 -7.17
C PHE A 73 -35.82 4.12 -5.92
N ARG A 74 -34.88 5.03 -5.74
CA ARG A 74 -34.90 5.99 -4.62
C ARG A 74 -35.21 7.37 -5.17
N PRO A 75 -36.43 7.88 -4.96
CA PRO A 75 -36.81 9.18 -5.51
C PRO A 75 -35.94 10.29 -4.93
N VAL A 76 -35.56 11.25 -5.76
CA VAL A 76 -34.89 12.48 -5.32
C VAL A 76 -35.82 13.26 -4.41
N PRO A 77 -35.44 13.58 -3.14
CA PRO A 77 -36.26 14.36 -2.24
C PRO A 77 -36.48 15.78 -2.79
N ALA A 78 -37.73 16.24 -2.80
CA ALA A 78 -38.08 17.59 -3.24
C ALA A 78 -37.63 18.67 -2.21
N ASP A 79 -37.45 18.31 -0.95
CA ASP A 79 -36.87 19.20 0.05
C ASP A 79 -35.36 19.08 0.09
N ILE A 80 -34.68 20.21 -0.14
CA ILE A 80 -33.20 20.30 -0.12
C ILE A 80 -32.60 19.80 1.20
N ASN A 81 -33.26 20.05 2.33
CA ASN A 81 -32.74 19.61 3.63
C ASN A 81 -32.74 18.08 3.74
N ALA A 82 -33.80 17.44 3.23
CA ALA A 82 -33.89 15.99 3.18
C ALA A 82 -32.84 15.41 2.20
N ALA A 83 -32.71 16.00 1.01
CA ALA A 83 -31.69 15.59 0.02
C ALA A 83 -30.27 15.74 0.57
N GLU A 84 -29.95 16.86 1.22
CA GLU A 84 -28.64 17.08 1.84
C GLU A 84 -28.38 16.09 2.96
N ALA A 85 -29.34 15.85 3.85
CA ALA A 85 -29.17 14.91 4.96
C ALA A 85 -28.91 13.47 4.45
N GLU A 86 -29.65 13.05 3.41
CA GLU A 86 -29.49 11.73 2.81
C GLU A 86 -28.12 11.57 2.13
N LEU A 87 -27.72 12.55 1.32
CA LEU A 87 -26.41 12.54 0.66
C LEU A 87 -25.25 12.64 1.64
N ARG A 88 -25.39 13.44 2.73
CA ARG A 88 -24.38 13.49 3.78
C ARG A 88 -24.18 12.13 4.45
N ASN A 89 -25.27 11.38 4.64
CA ASN A 89 -25.20 10.03 5.20
C ASN A 89 -24.54 9.04 4.22
N VAL A 90 -24.93 9.07 2.94
CA VAL A 90 -24.37 8.19 1.89
C VAL A 90 -22.86 8.41 1.74
N PHE A 91 -22.45 9.65 1.59
CA PHE A 91 -21.03 10.02 1.42
C PHE A 91 -20.26 10.13 2.74
N ARG A 92 -20.89 9.88 3.87
CA ARG A 92 -20.27 10.00 5.21
C ARG A 92 -19.62 11.37 5.41
N ALA A 93 -20.33 12.44 5.07
CA ALA A 93 -19.78 13.79 5.01
C ALA A 93 -19.21 14.32 6.35
N ASP A 94 -19.49 13.65 7.47
CA ASP A 94 -18.91 13.97 8.78
C ASP A 94 -17.41 13.62 8.86
N ILE A 95 -16.98 12.61 8.09
CA ILE A 95 -15.58 12.13 8.06
C ILE A 95 -14.94 12.29 6.68
N ASN A 96 -15.73 12.16 5.61
CA ASN A 96 -15.27 12.32 4.24
C ASN A 96 -15.29 13.79 3.85
N THR A 97 -14.13 14.40 3.78
CA THR A 97 -13.98 15.83 3.52
C THR A 97 -13.79 16.18 2.03
N ASP A 98 -13.95 15.19 1.16
CA ASP A 98 -13.72 15.30 -0.27
C ASP A 98 -15.01 15.64 -1.06
N VAL A 99 -16.18 15.52 -0.42
CA VAL A 99 -17.48 15.88 -1.03
C VAL A 99 -17.89 17.27 -0.57
N ILE A 100 -18.17 18.13 -1.52
CA ILE A 100 -18.55 19.53 -1.26
C ILE A 100 -20.06 19.67 -1.39
N PHE A 101 -20.66 20.24 -0.34
CA PHE A 101 -22.07 20.63 -0.28
C PHE A 101 -22.15 22.14 -0.23
N ARG A 102 -22.71 22.78 -1.26
CA ARG A 102 -22.83 24.23 -1.32
C ARG A 102 -24.27 24.66 -1.55
N ARG A 103 -24.84 25.37 -0.58
CA ARG A 103 -26.14 26.00 -0.71
C ARG A 103 -26.01 27.35 -1.41
N LEU A 104 -26.95 27.66 -2.27
CA LEU A 104 -27.07 28.95 -2.96
C LEU A 104 -28.55 29.31 -3.17
N ASN A 105 -28.82 30.55 -3.52
CA ASN A 105 -30.16 31.02 -3.88
C ASN A 105 -30.20 31.43 -5.37
N ILE A 106 -31.08 30.80 -6.10
CA ILE A 106 -31.32 31.11 -7.52
C ILE A 106 -32.17 32.38 -7.59
N ALA A 107 -31.69 33.39 -8.31
CA ALA A 107 -32.38 34.68 -8.49
C ALA A 107 -32.80 35.35 -7.16
N GLY A 108 -32.16 35.01 -6.05
CA GLY A 108 -32.48 35.50 -4.70
C GLY A 108 -33.78 34.95 -4.09
N LYS A 109 -34.47 33.99 -4.71
CA LYS A 109 -35.77 33.48 -4.28
C LYS A 109 -35.77 31.99 -3.95
N THR A 110 -35.27 31.15 -4.85
CA THR A 110 -35.37 29.69 -4.72
C THR A 110 -34.06 29.14 -4.19
N SER A 111 -34.10 28.39 -3.08
CA SER A 111 -32.94 27.72 -2.56
C SER A 111 -32.51 26.56 -3.44
N ALA A 112 -31.20 26.37 -3.58
CA ALA A 112 -30.62 25.27 -4.31
C ALA A 112 -29.39 24.72 -3.56
N LEU A 113 -29.09 23.46 -3.80
CA LEU A 113 -27.92 22.75 -3.28
C LEU A 113 -27.10 22.18 -4.41
N ILE A 114 -25.82 22.49 -4.46
CA ILE A 114 -24.87 21.85 -5.38
C ILE A 114 -24.02 20.87 -4.56
N VAL A 115 -23.89 19.64 -5.08
CA VAL A 115 -23.05 18.59 -4.51
C VAL A 115 -22.10 18.07 -5.58
N TYR A 116 -20.82 18.00 -5.26
CA TYR A 116 -19.80 17.50 -6.18
C TYR A 116 -18.56 17.00 -5.44
N MET A 117 -17.74 16.18 -6.11
CA MET A 117 -16.45 15.73 -5.58
C MET A 117 -15.33 16.70 -5.94
N ASN A 118 -14.57 17.11 -4.92
CA ASN A 118 -13.45 18.02 -5.07
C ASN A 118 -12.31 17.37 -5.86
N GLY A 119 -11.83 18.05 -6.90
CA GLY A 119 -10.76 17.57 -7.77
C GLY A 119 -11.23 16.65 -8.92
N MET A 120 -12.44 16.08 -8.85
CA MET A 120 -13.03 15.34 -9.96
C MET A 120 -13.89 16.23 -10.85
N ALA A 121 -14.61 17.16 -10.25
CA ALA A 121 -15.33 18.21 -10.97
C ALA A 121 -14.45 19.46 -11.17
N SER A 122 -14.63 20.17 -12.28
CA SER A 122 -13.94 21.42 -12.57
C SER A 122 -14.52 22.56 -11.72
N ASP A 123 -13.75 23.07 -10.79
CA ASP A 123 -14.12 24.21 -9.96
C ASP A 123 -14.45 25.46 -10.82
N GLU A 124 -13.71 25.70 -11.91
CA GLU A 124 -13.98 26.79 -12.85
C GLU A 124 -15.32 26.63 -13.52
N THR A 125 -15.62 25.42 -14.03
CA THR A 125 -16.92 25.15 -14.69
C THR A 125 -18.07 25.35 -13.72
N ILE A 126 -17.94 24.88 -12.48
CA ILE A 126 -18.95 25.03 -11.44
C ILE A 126 -19.12 26.51 -11.06
N ALA A 127 -18.04 27.23 -10.85
CA ALA A 127 -18.08 28.63 -10.41
C ALA A 127 -18.64 29.54 -11.50
N ASP A 128 -18.10 29.46 -12.74
CA ASP A 128 -18.37 30.42 -13.79
C ASP A 128 -19.62 30.10 -14.62
N PHE A 129 -19.90 28.82 -14.88
CA PHE A 129 -20.99 28.41 -15.79
C PHE A 129 -22.20 27.85 -15.05
N ILE A 130 -22.12 27.59 -13.73
CA ILE A 130 -23.24 27.10 -12.92
C ILE A 130 -23.59 28.09 -11.82
N MET A 131 -22.68 28.34 -10.89
CA MET A 131 -23.00 29.15 -9.72
C MET A 131 -23.23 30.63 -10.05
N ARG A 132 -22.33 31.23 -10.83
CA ARG A 132 -22.46 32.64 -11.22
C ARG A 132 -23.77 32.90 -11.98
N PRO A 133 -24.14 32.15 -13.06
CA PRO A 133 -25.42 32.33 -13.74
C PRO A 133 -26.65 32.17 -12.82
N LEU A 134 -26.64 31.16 -11.92
CA LEU A 134 -27.72 30.94 -10.98
C LEU A 134 -27.92 32.09 -9.99
N MET A 135 -26.81 32.64 -9.47
CA MET A 135 -26.86 33.73 -8.48
C MET A 135 -27.15 35.09 -9.09
N THR A 136 -26.77 35.30 -10.37
CA THR A 136 -27.00 36.57 -11.11
C THR A 136 -28.25 36.58 -11.96
N ALA A 137 -29.00 35.48 -12.00
CA ALA A 137 -30.25 35.38 -12.73
C ALA A 137 -31.24 36.48 -12.29
N LYS A 138 -32.03 36.99 -13.25
CA LYS A 138 -33.05 38.02 -12.96
C LYS A 138 -34.11 37.45 -12.02
N GLN A 139 -34.68 38.33 -11.18
CA GLN A 139 -35.70 37.90 -10.20
C GLN A 139 -36.95 37.29 -10.85
N ASP A 140 -37.22 37.60 -12.11
CA ASP A 140 -38.37 37.06 -12.86
C ASP A 140 -38.01 35.79 -13.65
N ALA A 141 -36.80 35.27 -13.50
CA ALA A 141 -36.38 34.04 -14.19
C ALA A 141 -37.22 32.84 -13.74
N ASP A 142 -37.54 31.96 -14.69
CA ASP A 142 -38.17 30.67 -14.37
C ASP A 142 -37.21 29.78 -13.64
N THR A 143 -37.51 29.49 -12.35
CA THR A 143 -36.72 28.64 -11.47
C THR A 143 -37.15 27.16 -11.49
N SER A 144 -38.02 26.77 -12.45
CA SER A 144 -38.29 25.35 -12.69
C SER A 144 -37.04 24.65 -13.24
N SER A 145 -36.93 23.33 -13.08
CA SER A 145 -35.80 22.57 -13.62
C SER A 145 -35.57 22.84 -15.10
N LYS A 146 -36.66 22.90 -15.91
CA LYS A 146 -36.59 23.22 -17.34
C LYS A 146 -36.16 24.66 -17.62
N GLY A 147 -36.64 25.63 -16.81
CA GLY A 147 -36.23 27.02 -16.94
C GLY A 147 -34.76 27.22 -16.62
N ILE A 148 -34.27 26.57 -15.61
CA ILE A 148 -32.85 26.59 -15.23
C ILE A 148 -31.97 26.00 -16.33
N ILE A 149 -32.31 24.83 -16.85
CA ILE A 149 -31.56 24.17 -17.91
C ILE A 149 -31.49 25.00 -19.18
N ASN A 150 -32.63 25.52 -19.62
CA ASN A 150 -32.72 26.17 -20.93
C ASN A 150 -32.26 27.64 -20.93
N ASN A 151 -32.38 28.35 -19.79
CA ASN A 151 -32.23 29.80 -19.77
C ASN A 151 -31.12 30.31 -18.84
N ILE A 152 -30.65 29.50 -17.89
CA ILE A 152 -29.73 29.97 -16.86
C ILE A 152 -28.35 29.29 -16.96
N LEU A 153 -28.32 27.95 -17.04
CA LEU A 153 -27.06 27.22 -17.10
C LEU A 153 -26.36 27.38 -18.45
N GLN A 154 -25.03 27.53 -18.41
CA GLN A 154 -24.21 27.77 -19.61
C GLN A 154 -23.23 26.58 -19.85
N VAL A 155 -23.68 25.37 -19.55
CA VAL A 155 -22.92 24.13 -19.74
C VAL A 155 -23.44 23.40 -20.98
N SER A 156 -22.54 22.77 -21.75
CA SER A 156 -22.86 22.15 -23.03
C SER A 156 -23.75 20.92 -22.95
N GLU A 157 -23.62 20.15 -21.88
CA GLU A 157 -24.38 18.90 -21.66
C GLU A 157 -24.99 18.92 -20.27
N ILE A 158 -26.30 18.73 -20.19
CA ILE A 158 -27.05 18.74 -18.93
C ILE A 158 -28.06 17.59 -18.99
N GLY A 159 -27.95 16.69 -18.00
CA GLY A 159 -28.96 15.65 -17.76
C GLY A 159 -29.87 16.01 -16.61
N THR A 160 -30.97 15.26 -16.46
CA THR A 160 -31.81 15.27 -15.25
C THR A 160 -32.01 13.84 -14.79
N GLU A 161 -31.99 13.64 -13.47
CA GLU A 161 -32.17 12.33 -12.87
C GLU A 161 -33.17 12.42 -11.71
N SER A 162 -34.10 11.47 -11.68
CA SER A 162 -35.11 11.35 -10.63
C SER A 162 -34.78 10.23 -9.63
N ASP A 163 -33.81 9.38 -9.95
CA ASP A 163 -33.30 8.33 -9.07
C ASP A 163 -32.04 8.81 -8.34
N LEU A 164 -32.10 8.89 -7.04
CA LEU A 164 -30.97 9.30 -6.19
C LEU A 164 -29.75 8.41 -6.35
N ASN A 165 -29.93 7.11 -6.66
CA ASN A 165 -28.78 6.21 -6.88
C ASN A 165 -28.02 6.60 -8.16
N LEU A 166 -28.71 7.02 -9.22
CA LEU A 166 -28.09 7.51 -10.44
C LEU A 166 -27.40 8.87 -10.20
N VAL A 167 -28.00 9.72 -9.34
CA VAL A 167 -27.36 10.99 -8.92
C VAL A 167 -26.06 10.71 -8.15
N ILE A 168 -26.07 9.78 -7.20
CA ILE A 168 -24.87 9.37 -6.45
C ILE A 168 -23.80 8.87 -7.42
N THR A 169 -24.17 8.03 -8.38
CA THR A 169 -23.24 7.54 -9.42
C THR A 169 -22.67 8.71 -10.25
N ALA A 170 -23.49 9.66 -10.64
CA ALA A 170 -23.02 10.83 -11.38
C ALA A 170 -22.01 11.67 -10.57
N ILE A 171 -22.26 11.86 -9.27
CA ILE A 171 -21.33 12.56 -8.37
C ILE A 171 -20.01 11.79 -8.23
N THR A 172 -20.05 10.47 -8.08
CA THR A 172 -18.84 9.64 -7.99
C THR A 172 -18.06 9.58 -9.31
N ASP A 173 -18.73 9.81 -10.43
CA ASP A 173 -18.10 9.95 -11.76
C ASP A 173 -17.50 11.34 -12.03
N GLY A 174 -17.64 12.28 -11.07
CA GLY A 174 -17.07 13.63 -11.15
C GLY A 174 -17.98 14.68 -11.76
N LYS A 175 -19.28 14.39 -11.91
CA LYS A 175 -20.29 15.40 -12.26
C LYS A 175 -20.78 16.14 -11.01
N ALA A 176 -21.26 17.35 -11.19
CA ALA A 176 -21.99 18.05 -10.14
C ALA A 176 -23.48 17.66 -10.19
N ALA A 177 -24.12 17.65 -9.03
CA ALA A 177 -25.57 17.51 -8.93
C ALA A 177 -26.16 18.78 -8.32
N LEU A 178 -27.12 19.38 -9.00
CA LEU A 178 -27.87 20.56 -8.55
C LEU A 178 -29.28 20.15 -8.16
N PHE A 179 -29.61 20.34 -6.89
CA PHE A 179 -30.95 20.13 -6.31
C PHE A 179 -31.64 21.48 -6.14
N VAL A 180 -32.86 21.58 -6.56
CA VAL A 180 -33.68 22.81 -6.50
C VAL A 180 -34.86 22.57 -5.57
N GLN A 181 -35.12 23.50 -4.67
CA GLN A 181 -36.24 23.39 -3.72
C GLN A 181 -37.59 23.20 -4.44
N GLY A 182 -38.27 22.11 -4.11
CA GLY A 182 -39.57 21.76 -4.69
C GLY A 182 -39.49 20.92 -5.97
N ALA A 183 -38.30 20.66 -6.52
CA ALA A 183 -38.11 19.76 -7.64
C ALA A 183 -37.92 18.31 -7.20
N SER A 184 -38.53 17.36 -7.90
CA SER A 184 -38.40 15.91 -7.68
C SER A 184 -37.30 15.26 -8.56
N GLU A 185 -36.48 16.06 -9.20
CA GLU A 185 -35.38 15.66 -10.05
C GLU A 185 -34.13 16.50 -9.74
N ALA A 186 -32.95 15.91 -9.86
CA ALA A 186 -31.67 16.62 -9.78
C ALA A 186 -31.19 16.95 -11.19
N ILE A 187 -30.62 18.13 -11.37
CA ILE A 187 -29.98 18.56 -12.61
C ILE A 187 -28.52 18.15 -12.56
N ILE A 188 -28.03 17.45 -13.58
CA ILE A 188 -26.67 16.89 -13.65
C ILE A 188 -25.94 17.55 -14.83
N PRO A 189 -25.31 18.73 -14.62
CA PRO A 189 -24.46 19.34 -15.63
C PRO A 189 -23.13 18.57 -15.77
N GLU A 190 -22.59 18.49 -16.98
CA GLU A 190 -21.28 17.92 -17.25
C GLU A 190 -20.19 18.86 -16.72
N THR A 191 -19.57 18.46 -15.63
CA THR A 191 -18.54 19.25 -14.92
C THR A 191 -17.23 18.51 -14.76
N ARG A 192 -17.09 17.32 -15.34
CA ARG A 192 -15.84 16.57 -15.25
C ARG A 192 -14.68 17.39 -15.78
N GLY A 193 -13.72 17.65 -14.93
CA GLY A 193 -12.56 18.47 -15.23
C GLY A 193 -11.36 17.95 -14.47
N PHE A 194 -10.79 16.87 -14.98
CA PHE A 194 -9.50 16.40 -14.45
C PHE A 194 -8.43 17.41 -14.88
N GLU A 195 -7.59 17.83 -13.93
CA GLU A 195 -6.38 18.54 -14.31
C GLU A 195 -5.58 17.67 -15.30
N LYS A 196 -5.59 18.10 -16.57
CA LYS A 196 -4.88 17.44 -17.67
C LYS A 196 -3.36 17.67 -17.63
N ARG A 197 -2.82 18.24 -16.54
CA ARG A 197 -1.37 18.35 -16.38
C ARG A 197 -0.77 16.96 -16.38
N SER A 198 0.26 16.80 -17.17
CA SER A 198 0.98 15.58 -17.47
C SER A 198 1.12 14.67 -16.24
N VAL A 199 0.20 13.71 -16.12
CA VAL A 199 0.38 12.59 -15.20
C VAL A 199 1.68 11.92 -15.65
N SER A 200 2.71 11.96 -14.81
CA SER A 200 4.00 11.37 -15.13
C SER A 200 3.88 9.86 -15.18
N THR A 201 4.71 9.24 -15.99
CA THR A 201 4.90 7.79 -15.90
C THR A 201 5.71 7.48 -14.65
N THR A 202 5.44 6.34 -14.03
CA THR A 202 6.22 5.86 -12.88
C THR A 202 7.69 5.71 -13.24
N ASP A 203 8.59 6.27 -12.44
CA ASP A 203 10.02 6.19 -12.68
C ASP A 203 10.64 4.92 -12.07
N ASN A 204 10.22 4.54 -10.88
CA ASN A 204 10.79 3.41 -10.14
C ASN A 204 10.01 2.10 -10.34
N GLU A 205 8.68 2.16 -10.49
CA GLU A 205 7.83 0.98 -10.66
C GLU A 205 7.41 0.78 -12.13
N LYS A 206 8.40 0.72 -13.04
CA LYS A 206 8.13 0.53 -14.48
C LYS A 206 7.57 -0.85 -14.77
N ILE A 207 6.49 -0.89 -15.52
CA ILE A 207 5.86 -2.13 -16.01
C ILE A 207 5.77 -2.13 -17.53
N VAL A 208 5.86 -3.32 -18.13
CA VAL A 208 5.72 -3.50 -19.57
C VAL A 208 4.25 -3.48 -19.98
N ARG A 209 3.37 -4.06 -19.18
CA ARG A 209 1.94 -4.16 -19.46
C ARG A 209 1.10 -3.72 -18.27
N GLY A 210 0.23 -2.74 -18.47
CA GLY A 210 -0.69 -2.19 -17.46
C GLY A 210 -0.77 -0.66 -17.53
N PRO A 211 -1.52 -0.01 -16.64
CA PRO A 211 -1.56 1.45 -16.50
C PRO A 211 -0.17 2.00 -16.24
N LYS A 212 0.17 3.12 -16.88
CA LYS A 212 1.47 3.78 -16.75
C LYS A 212 1.40 5.06 -15.93
N GLU A 213 0.19 5.47 -15.52
CA GLU A 213 -0.02 6.66 -14.70
C GLU A 213 0.65 6.47 -13.33
N GLY A 214 1.43 7.47 -12.92
CA GLY A 214 2.06 7.57 -11.61
C GLY A 214 1.50 8.72 -10.80
N PHE A 215 1.69 8.71 -9.48
CA PHE A 215 1.38 9.82 -8.62
C PHE A 215 2.27 11.03 -8.91
N THR A 216 1.77 12.21 -8.58
CA THR A 216 2.45 13.51 -8.68
C THR A 216 2.69 14.07 -7.27
N GLU A 217 3.32 15.23 -7.17
CA GLU A 217 3.50 15.92 -5.89
C GLU A 217 2.21 16.57 -5.37
N ASN A 218 1.16 16.68 -6.22
CA ASN A 218 -0.10 17.32 -5.82
C ASN A 218 -1.05 16.31 -5.17
N LEU A 219 -1.36 16.50 -3.89
CA LEU A 219 -2.23 15.62 -3.11
C LEU A 219 -3.62 15.45 -3.75
N ARG A 220 -4.24 16.52 -4.27
CA ARG A 220 -5.57 16.43 -4.88
C ARG A 220 -5.57 15.63 -6.15
N THR A 221 -4.59 15.83 -7.01
CA THR A 221 -4.39 15.04 -8.23
C THR A 221 -4.24 13.57 -7.88
N ASN A 222 -3.46 13.25 -6.86
CA ASN A 222 -3.24 11.88 -6.43
C ASN A 222 -4.54 11.20 -5.91
N ILE A 223 -5.33 11.91 -5.12
CA ILE A 223 -6.65 11.43 -4.67
C ILE A 223 -7.56 11.17 -5.88
N THR A 224 -7.59 12.09 -6.83
CA THR A 224 -8.39 11.97 -8.05
C THR A 224 -8.01 10.75 -8.88
N LEU A 225 -6.70 10.45 -9.02
CA LEU A 225 -6.22 9.26 -9.72
C LEU A 225 -6.73 7.96 -9.09
N VAL A 226 -6.78 7.88 -7.75
CA VAL A 226 -7.35 6.72 -7.05
C VAL A 226 -8.86 6.65 -7.23
N ARG A 227 -9.58 7.78 -7.10
CA ARG A 227 -11.03 7.85 -7.29
C ARG A 227 -11.47 7.47 -8.71
N ARG A 228 -10.68 7.83 -9.72
CA ARG A 228 -10.92 7.41 -11.13
C ARG A 228 -10.87 5.90 -11.33
N ILE A 229 -10.29 5.16 -10.42
CA ILE A 229 -10.25 3.69 -10.45
C ILE A 229 -11.32 3.10 -9.53
N ILE A 230 -11.59 3.76 -8.39
CA ILE A 230 -12.59 3.32 -7.41
C ILE A 230 -13.81 4.23 -7.51
N HIS A 231 -14.76 3.88 -8.36
CA HIS A 231 -16.05 4.58 -8.50
C HIS A 231 -17.01 4.10 -7.42
N SER A 232 -16.80 4.51 -6.16
CA SER A 232 -17.63 4.06 -5.03
C SER A 232 -17.86 5.20 -4.05
N ASP A 233 -19.07 5.25 -3.50
CA ASP A 233 -19.53 6.20 -2.49
C ASP A 233 -18.95 5.88 -1.09
N ASP A 234 -18.53 4.62 -0.88
CA ASP A 234 -17.92 4.17 0.36
C ASP A 234 -16.41 4.47 0.49
N LEU A 235 -15.78 5.04 -0.55
CA LEU A 235 -14.40 5.51 -0.47
C LEU A 235 -14.32 6.80 0.33
N VAL A 236 -13.73 6.73 1.51
CA VAL A 236 -13.54 7.83 2.45
C VAL A 236 -12.15 8.42 2.29
N VAL A 237 -12.07 9.75 2.27
CA VAL A 237 -10.83 10.53 2.27
C VAL A 237 -10.85 11.48 3.45
N GLU A 238 -9.97 11.28 4.42
CA GLU A 238 -9.83 12.14 5.59
C GLU A 238 -8.54 12.95 5.49
N PHE A 239 -8.65 14.27 5.57
CA PHE A 239 -7.48 15.14 5.63
C PHE A 239 -7.03 15.36 7.07
N ARG A 240 -5.72 15.28 7.27
CA ARG A 240 -5.07 15.57 8.54
C ARG A 240 -3.82 16.42 8.30
N PRO A 241 -3.53 17.39 9.17
CA PRO A 241 -2.22 18.02 9.18
C PRO A 241 -1.20 17.10 9.84
N ALA A 242 0.03 17.12 9.35
CA ALA A 242 1.18 16.44 9.93
C ALA A 242 2.39 17.38 9.95
N GLY A 243 3.26 17.23 10.97
CA GLY A 243 4.38 18.15 11.22
C GLY A 243 3.96 19.38 12.00
N CYS A 244 4.73 19.72 13.06
CA CYS A 244 4.40 20.83 13.95
C CYS A 244 4.65 22.20 13.32
N ASP A 245 5.70 22.31 12.51
CA ASP A 245 6.14 23.60 11.94
C ASP A 245 5.56 23.84 10.53
N ASN A 246 5.48 22.80 9.69
CA ASN A 246 5.07 22.96 8.29
C ASN A 246 3.61 22.54 7.99
N ASN A 247 2.93 21.87 8.92
CA ASN A 247 1.51 21.49 8.79
C ASN A 247 1.15 20.90 7.42
N ILE A 248 1.99 19.98 6.91
CA ILE A 248 1.74 19.34 5.62
C ILE A 248 0.40 18.60 5.65
N ARG A 249 -0.39 18.69 4.58
CA ARG A 249 -1.63 17.94 4.48
C ARG A 249 -1.35 16.50 4.10
N ILE A 250 -1.98 15.59 4.82
CA ILE A 250 -2.02 14.17 4.48
C ILE A 250 -3.46 13.74 4.30
N ALA A 251 -3.68 12.82 3.36
CA ALA A 251 -4.95 12.16 3.13
C ALA A 251 -4.84 10.70 3.57
N VAL A 252 -5.77 10.28 4.42
CA VAL A 252 -5.97 8.87 4.80
C VAL A 252 -7.15 8.34 4.00
N MET A 253 -6.92 7.33 3.16
CA MET A 253 -7.90 6.79 2.24
C MET A 253 -8.21 5.33 2.59
N TYR A 254 -9.47 4.98 2.64
CA TYR A 254 -9.95 3.62 2.89
C TYR A 254 -11.40 3.45 2.43
N ARG A 255 -11.87 2.20 2.24
CA ARG A 255 -13.28 1.90 1.99
C ARG A 255 -14.00 1.62 3.31
N ASP A 256 -14.97 2.47 3.65
CA ASP A 256 -15.83 2.23 4.81
C ASP A 256 -16.78 1.05 4.54
N GLY A 257 -16.96 0.19 5.55
CA GLY A 257 -17.71 -1.06 5.39
C GLY A 257 -16.89 -2.24 4.80
N VAL A 258 -15.67 -2.01 4.27
CA VAL A 258 -14.75 -3.06 3.83
C VAL A 258 -13.53 -3.10 4.74
N ALA A 259 -12.87 -1.98 4.94
CA ALA A 259 -11.69 -1.90 5.80
C ALA A 259 -12.06 -2.18 7.27
N ASN A 260 -11.19 -2.91 7.96
CA ASN A 260 -11.38 -3.20 9.37
C ASN A 260 -11.29 -1.91 10.20
N ARG A 261 -12.28 -1.65 11.04
CA ARG A 261 -12.33 -0.42 11.87
C ARG A 261 -11.16 -0.31 12.82
N THR A 262 -10.74 -1.42 13.41
CA THR A 262 -9.59 -1.42 14.33
C THR A 262 -8.28 -1.09 13.60
N LEU A 263 -8.14 -1.48 12.33
CA LEU A 263 -7.02 -1.08 11.47
C LEU A 263 -7.04 0.44 11.22
N ILE A 264 -8.20 0.99 10.85
CA ILE A 264 -8.36 2.44 10.61
C ILE A 264 -8.00 3.23 11.87
N GLU A 265 -8.51 2.80 13.03
CA GLU A 265 -8.22 3.44 14.30
C GLU A 265 -6.74 3.35 14.68
N GLU A 266 -6.09 2.21 14.44
CA GLU A 266 -4.66 2.01 14.67
C GLU A 266 -3.80 2.92 13.80
N VAL A 267 -4.13 3.04 12.50
CA VAL A 267 -3.45 3.98 11.60
C VAL A 267 -3.61 5.41 12.10
N LYS A 268 -4.83 5.82 12.46
CA LYS A 268 -5.11 7.15 13.02
C LYS A 268 -4.37 7.39 14.34
N ARG A 269 -4.30 6.38 15.21
CA ARG A 269 -3.60 6.44 16.49
C ARG A 269 -2.10 6.63 16.28
N ARG A 270 -1.50 5.89 15.34
CA ARG A 270 -0.06 6.03 15.01
C ARG A 270 0.21 7.40 14.40
N LEU A 271 -0.60 7.85 13.46
CA LEU A 271 -0.48 9.21 12.90
C LEU A 271 -0.62 10.31 13.95
N ALA A 272 -1.52 10.14 14.93
CA ALA A 272 -1.67 11.10 16.02
C ALA A 272 -0.46 11.17 16.96
N LYS A 273 0.36 10.11 17.03
CA LYS A 273 1.60 10.08 17.81
C LYS A 273 2.79 10.69 17.06
N VAL A 274 2.65 10.97 15.77
CA VAL A 274 3.72 11.59 14.97
C VAL A 274 3.99 13.00 15.50
N ASN A 275 5.13 13.13 16.17
CA ASN A 275 5.60 14.40 16.74
C ASN A 275 6.92 14.78 16.09
N ALA A 276 6.87 15.14 14.80
CA ALA A 276 8.01 15.65 14.06
C ALA A 276 7.82 17.15 13.81
N ARG A 277 8.89 17.93 13.94
CA ARG A 277 8.83 19.38 13.67
C ARG A 277 8.44 19.62 12.21
N THR A 278 9.11 18.93 11.31
CA THR A 278 8.91 19.09 9.87
C THR A 278 8.78 17.73 9.23
N ILE A 279 7.78 17.58 8.39
CA ILE A 279 7.56 16.41 7.52
C ILE A 279 7.60 16.90 6.08
N ILE A 280 8.43 16.31 5.24
CA ILE A 280 8.62 16.75 3.85
C ILE A 280 8.06 15.72 2.87
N ASP A 281 8.15 14.43 3.21
CA ASP A 281 7.80 13.34 2.32
C ASP A 281 7.13 12.19 3.08
N THR A 282 6.41 11.35 2.34
CA THR A 282 5.77 10.12 2.87
C THR A 282 6.78 9.17 3.50
N GLY A 283 8.03 9.12 3.03
CA GLY A 283 9.08 8.31 3.63
C GLY A 283 9.44 8.70 5.07
N MET A 284 9.22 9.96 5.47
CA MET A 284 9.35 10.36 6.86
C MET A 284 8.15 9.88 7.69
N ILE A 285 6.94 9.95 7.12
CA ILE A 285 5.73 9.45 7.77
C ILE A 285 5.87 7.94 8.00
N ASP A 286 6.36 7.21 6.99
CA ASP A 286 6.60 5.78 7.04
C ASP A 286 7.42 5.37 8.26
N GLN A 287 8.60 5.96 8.44
CA GLN A 287 9.47 5.70 9.57
C GLN A 287 8.85 6.06 10.93
N LEU A 288 7.96 7.06 10.97
CA LEU A 288 7.34 7.53 12.22
C LEU A 288 6.13 6.68 12.62
N ILE A 289 5.43 6.05 11.65
CA ILE A 289 4.27 5.19 11.91
C ILE A 289 4.64 3.71 12.04
N GLU A 290 5.82 3.29 11.56
CA GLU A 290 6.34 1.96 11.81
C GLU A 290 6.62 1.76 13.30
N GLY A 291 6.30 0.59 13.84
CA GLY A 291 6.34 0.36 15.29
C GLY A 291 7.75 0.31 15.85
N ASP A 292 8.69 -0.28 15.13
CA ASP A 292 10.09 -0.42 15.54
C ASP A 292 11.01 0.03 14.40
N GLY A 293 11.47 1.28 14.49
CA GLY A 293 12.37 1.87 13.50
C GLY A 293 13.74 1.15 13.35
N PHE A 294 13.92 0.01 14.02
CA PHE A 294 15.11 -0.82 13.93
C PHE A 294 14.99 -1.99 12.94
N SER A 295 13.78 -2.27 12.45
CA SER A 295 13.55 -3.31 11.44
C SER A 295 14.08 -2.86 10.07
N PRO A 296 14.99 -3.64 9.45
CA PRO A 296 15.37 -3.34 8.06
C PRO A 296 14.28 -3.70 7.05
N ILE A 297 13.25 -4.45 7.45
CA ILE A 297 12.15 -4.87 6.59
C ILE A 297 11.00 -3.87 6.73
N PRO A 298 10.46 -3.32 5.63
CA PRO A 298 9.37 -2.35 5.69
C PRO A 298 8.08 -2.99 6.22
N GLN A 299 7.33 -2.24 7.03
CA GLN A 299 6.01 -2.62 7.53
C GLN A 299 4.87 -1.98 6.73
N THR A 300 5.20 -1.10 5.81
CA THR A 300 4.30 -0.49 4.84
C THR A 300 4.81 -0.71 3.43
N LEU A 301 3.98 -0.44 2.44
CA LEU A 301 4.36 -0.46 1.04
C LEU A 301 4.27 0.95 0.48
N ALA A 302 5.41 1.52 0.10
CA ALA A 302 5.47 2.76 -0.65
C ALA A 302 5.32 2.47 -2.15
N THR A 303 4.42 3.19 -2.84
CA THR A 303 4.18 3.00 -4.28
C THR A 303 3.88 4.31 -4.98
N GLU A 304 4.37 4.46 -6.21
CA GLU A 304 4.04 5.56 -7.12
C GLU A 304 2.77 5.29 -7.94
N ARG A 305 2.13 4.12 -7.77
CA ARG A 305 1.10 3.62 -8.67
C ARG A 305 -0.32 3.73 -8.10
N PRO A 306 -1.20 4.53 -8.71
CA PRO A 306 -2.60 4.65 -8.30
C PRO A 306 -3.38 3.32 -8.42
N ASP A 307 -3.11 2.50 -9.45
CA ASP A 307 -3.77 1.22 -9.65
C ASP A 307 -3.42 0.21 -8.54
N ARG A 308 -2.19 0.25 -8.02
CA ARG A 308 -1.75 -0.56 -6.89
C ARG A 308 -2.48 -0.14 -5.62
N VAL A 309 -2.51 1.16 -5.33
CA VAL A 309 -3.25 1.73 -4.18
C VAL A 309 -4.72 1.34 -4.25
N ALA A 310 -5.37 1.56 -5.38
CA ALA A 310 -6.77 1.22 -5.58
C ALA A 310 -7.04 -0.27 -5.35
N SER A 311 -6.18 -1.15 -5.87
CA SER A 311 -6.29 -2.60 -5.68
C SER A 311 -6.25 -3.02 -4.21
N PHE A 312 -5.37 -2.40 -3.40
CA PHE A 312 -5.25 -2.69 -1.97
C PHE A 312 -6.41 -2.09 -1.15
N ILE A 313 -6.84 -0.86 -1.45
CA ILE A 313 -8.00 -0.23 -0.81
C ILE A 313 -9.27 -1.08 -1.05
N MET A 314 -9.46 -1.59 -2.27
CA MET A 314 -10.57 -2.49 -2.59
C MET A 314 -10.52 -3.81 -1.80
N GLN A 315 -9.36 -4.22 -1.30
CA GLN A 315 -9.17 -5.38 -0.45
C GLN A 315 -9.25 -5.05 1.05
N GLY A 316 -9.51 -3.81 1.42
CA GLY A 316 -9.67 -3.37 2.82
C GLY A 316 -8.41 -2.80 3.44
N ALA A 317 -7.38 -2.50 2.67
CA ALA A 317 -6.21 -1.77 3.16
C ALA A 317 -6.51 -0.27 3.35
N VAL A 318 -5.68 0.38 4.14
CA VAL A 318 -5.65 1.84 4.32
C VAL A 318 -4.45 2.39 3.56
N SER A 319 -4.62 3.53 2.90
CA SER A 319 -3.54 4.25 2.24
C SER A 319 -3.36 5.65 2.81
N ILE A 320 -2.13 6.12 2.87
CA ILE A 320 -1.76 7.48 3.26
C ILE A 320 -1.05 8.13 2.09
N ILE A 321 -1.49 9.32 1.72
CA ILE A 321 -0.85 10.17 0.69
C ILE A 321 -0.53 11.50 1.34
N ALA A 322 0.68 12.01 1.15
CA ALA A 322 1.10 13.32 1.62
C ALA A 322 1.20 14.33 0.47
N ASP A 323 0.92 15.58 0.76
CA ASP A 323 1.16 16.67 -0.18
C ASP A 323 2.66 16.84 -0.41
N GLY A 324 3.07 17.08 -1.64
CA GLY A 324 4.48 17.20 -2.01
C GLY A 324 5.21 15.88 -2.25
N SER A 325 4.53 14.72 -2.16
CA SER A 325 5.15 13.41 -2.38
C SER A 325 4.46 12.62 -3.48
N PRO A 326 5.23 12.05 -4.44
CA PRO A 326 4.69 11.17 -5.47
C PRO A 326 4.51 9.72 -4.99
N PHE A 327 4.60 9.46 -3.69
CA PHE A 327 4.43 8.13 -3.11
C PHE A 327 3.19 8.07 -2.21
N ALA A 328 2.48 6.95 -2.30
CA ALA A 328 1.45 6.57 -1.35
C ALA A 328 1.94 5.40 -0.49
N LEU A 329 1.64 5.44 0.80
CA LEU A 329 1.88 4.33 1.73
C LEU A 329 0.64 3.47 1.82
N ILE A 330 0.81 2.17 1.82
CA ILE A 330 -0.26 1.17 1.94
C ILE A 330 0.01 0.31 3.18
N MET A 331 -1.00 0.11 3.99
CA MET A 331 -0.95 -0.72 5.19
C MET A 331 -2.28 -1.43 5.44
N PRO A 332 -2.25 -2.63 6.05
CA PRO A 332 -1.10 -3.45 6.39
C PRO A 332 -0.48 -4.13 5.15
N ILE A 333 0.75 -4.61 5.30
CA ILE A 333 1.46 -5.30 4.22
C ILE A 333 1.97 -6.67 4.67
N THR A 334 2.06 -7.61 3.75
CA THR A 334 2.62 -8.94 3.96
C THR A 334 3.82 -9.17 3.05
N LEU A 335 4.70 -10.11 3.40
CA LEU A 335 5.81 -10.51 2.54
C LEU A 335 5.34 -10.88 1.13
N SER A 336 4.17 -11.54 1.03
CA SER A 336 3.56 -11.87 -0.26
C SER A 336 3.29 -10.63 -1.12
N ALA A 337 2.80 -9.58 -0.51
CA ALA A 337 2.46 -8.34 -1.21
C ALA A 337 3.70 -7.56 -1.67
N LEU A 338 4.79 -7.58 -0.88
CA LEU A 338 6.08 -7.00 -1.25
C LEU A 338 6.76 -7.75 -2.42
N MET A 339 6.55 -9.08 -2.47
CA MET A 339 7.12 -9.95 -3.51
C MET A 339 6.30 -9.98 -4.80
N ASN A 340 5.04 -9.51 -4.78
CA ASN A 340 4.17 -9.49 -5.95
C ASN A 340 4.26 -8.13 -6.68
N SER A 341 4.47 -8.19 -7.99
CA SER A 341 4.37 -7.01 -8.86
C SER A 341 2.94 -6.86 -9.38
N PRO A 342 2.44 -5.62 -9.57
CA PRO A 342 1.17 -5.38 -10.25
C PRO A 342 1.10 -6.02 -11.64
N GLU A 343 2.22 -6.11 -12.33
CA GLU A 343 2.34 -6.72 -13.66
C GLU A 343 1.91 -8.19 -13.69
N ASP A 344 2.07 -8.92 -12.58
CA ASP A 344 1.65 -10.32 -12.47
C ASP A 344 0.14 -10.49 -12.74
N ILE A 345 -0.67 -9.47 -12.42
CA ILE A 345 -2.12 -9.49 -12.61
C ILE A 345 -2.48 -9.25 -14.09
N TYR A 346 -1.70 -8.45 -14.78
CA TYR A 346 -1.94 -8.08 -16.18
C TYR A 346 -1.46 -9.12 -17.20
N MET A 347 -0.61 -10.08 -16.76
CA MET A 347 -0.11 -11.17 -17.61
C MET A 347 -1.03 -12.40 -17.58
N ARG A 348 -0.88 -13.29 -18.57
CA ARG A 348 -1.56 -14.59 -18.56
C ARG A 348 -1.08 -15.46 -17.39
N LYS A 349 -1.97 -16.26 -16.81
CA LYS A 349 -1.70 -17.09 -15.62
C LYS A 349 -0.36 -17.85 -15.65
N PRO A 350 0.00 -18.61 -16.72
CA PRO A 350 1.27 -19.36 -16.72
C PRO A 350 2.50 -18.45 -16.69
N LEU A 351 2.47 -17.33 -17.42
CA LEU A 351 3.58 -16.37 -17.45
C LEU A 351 3.74 -15.66 -16.09
N GLY A 352 2.65 -15.15 -15.51
CA GLY A 352 2.71 -14.54 -14.17
C GLY A 352 3.17 -15.53 -13.10
N THR A 353 2.82 -16.81 -13.22
CA THR A 353 3.33 -17.85 -12.31
C THR A 353 4.83 -18.06 -12.49
N LEU A 354 5.30 -18.15 -13.73
CA LEU A 354 6.73 -18.31 -14.03
C LEU A 354 7.56 -17.15 -13.46
N LEU A 355 7.11 -15.90 -13.69
CA LEU A 355 7.79 -14.71 -13.15
C LEU A 355 7.87 -14.72 -11.62
N ARG A 356 6.80 -15.14 -10.95
CA ARG A 356 6.82 -15.30 -9.50
C ARG A 356 7.82 -16.36 -9.04
N ILE A 357 7.85 -17.53 -9.68
CA ILE A 357 8.83 -18.59 -9.38
C ILE A 357 10.25 -18.06 -9.52
N VAL A 358 10.56 -17.39 -10.64
CA VAL A 358 11.89 -16.79 -10.88
C VAL A 358 12.23 -15.77 -9.81
N ARG A 359 11.26 -14.95 -9.39
CA ARG A 359 11.45 -13.92 -8.35
C ARG A 359 11.78 -14.54 -6.99
N TYR A 360 10.99 -15.53 -6.54
CA TYR A 360 11.28 -16.24 -5.29
C TYR A 360 12.61 -16.98 -5.33
N ALA A 361 12.92 -17.65 -6.43
CA ALA A 361 14.23 -18.29 -6.63
C ALA A 361 15.36 -17.25 -6.59
N GLY A 362 15.19 -16.11 -7.25
CA GLY A 362 16.15 -15.01 -7.24
C GLY A 362 16.45 -14.49 -5.84
N VAL A 363 15.42 -14.31 -5.01
CA VAL A 363 15.59 -13.88 -3.62
C VAL A 363 16.35 -14.91 -2.80
N LEU A 364 16.00 -16.19 -2.92
CA LEU A 364 16.72 -17.27 -2.22
C LEU A 364 18.18 -17.34 -2.65
N ILE A 365 18.46 -17.24 -3.95
CA ILE A 365 19.83 -17.17 -4.48
C ILE A 365 20.54 -15.94 -3.93
N SER A 366 19.90 -14.79 -3.95
CA SER A 366 20.50 -13.55 -3.43
C SER A 366 20.89 -13.66 -1.96
N LEU A 367 20.03 -14.22 -1.13
CA LEU A 367 20.24 -14.30 0.30
C LEU A 367 21.24 -15.40 0.69
N LEU A 368 21.09 -16.60 0.13
CA LEU A 368 21.76 -17.79 0.66
C LEU A 368 23.03 -18.16 -0.11
N LEU A 369 23.10 -17.91 -1.42
CA LEU A 369 24.19 -18.41 -2.27
C LEU A 369 25.58 -17.97 -1.80
N PRO A 370 25.85 -16.70 -1.43
CA PRO A 370 27.17 -16.28 -0.97
C PRO A 370 27.58 -16.99 0.32
N GLY A 371 26.68 -17.05 1.32
CA GLY A 371 26.92 -17.76 2.57
C GLY A 371 27.10 -19.27 2.36
N TYR A 372 26.27 -19.88 1.52
CA TYR A 372 26.37 -21.29 1.19
C TYR A 372 27.72 -21.63 0.54
N PHE A 373 28.19 -20.81 -0.41
CA PHE A 373 29.49 -21.00 -1.01
C PHE A 373 30.64 -20.86 0.00
N VAL A 374 30.59 -19.88 0.89
CA VAL A 374 31.57 -19.70 1.96
C VAL A 374 31.60 -20.93 2.88
N ALA A 375 30.44 -21.44 3.27
CA ALA A 375 30.34 -22.64 4.11
C ALA A 375 30.91 -23.89 3.44
N LEU A 376 30.63 -24.09 2.15
CA LEU A 376 31.17 -25.22 1.37
C LEU A 376 32.68 -25.14 1.24
N ALA A 377 33.18 -23.98 0.80
CA ALA A 377 34.60 -23.81 0.49
C ALA A 377 35.52 -23.87 1.73
N LEU A 378 35.00 -23.50 2.91
CA LEU A 378 35.81 -23.53 4.16
C LEU A 378 35.67 -24.85 4.94
N TYR A 379 34.45 -25.32 5.11
CA TYR A 379 34.15 -26.40 6.07
C TYR A 379 33.72 -27.71 5.44
N HIS A 380 33.18 -27.67 4.22
CA HIS A 380 32.52 -28.82 3.61
C HIS A 380 33.02 -29.09 2.20
N GLN A 381 34.35 -29.00 2.02
CA GLN A 381 35.01 -29.20 0.72
C GLN A 381 34.72 -30.57 0.10
N GLY A 382 34.51 -31.60 0.92
CA GLY A 382 34.15 -32.95 0.47
C GLY A 382 32.77 -33.05 -0.23
N LEU A 383 31.91 -32.04 -0.14
CA LEU A 383 30.64 -31.97 -0.88
C LEU A 383 30.80 -31.45 -2.31
N LEU A 384 31.95 -30.82 -2.62
CA LEU A 384 32.26 -30.34 -3.96
C LEU A 384 32.89 -31.48 -4.78
N SER A 385 32.52 -31.56 -6.06
CA SER A 385 33.24 -32.48 -6.95
C SER A 385 34.72 -32.06 -7.04
N THR A 386 35.60 -33.03 -7.26
CA THR A 386 37.04 -32.78 -7.35
C THR A 386 37.40 -31.73 -8.40
N GLU A 387 36.65 -31.69 -9.49
CA GLU A 387 36.82 -30.72 -10.57
C GLU A 387 36.48 -29.30 -10.13
N VAL A 388 35.32 -29.12 -9.47
CA VAL A 388 34.89 -27.82 -8.95
C VAL A 388 35.85 -27.35 -7.85
N LEU A 389 36.23 -28.25 -6.92
CA LEU A 389 37.19 -27.93 -5.87
C LEU A 389 38.54 -27.48 -6.44
N SER A 390 39.07 -28.21 -7.43
CA SER A 390 40.31 -27.83 -8.09
C SER A 390 40.21 -26.46 -8.76
N THR A 391 39.09 -26.15 -9.41
CA THR A 391 38.83 -24.85 -10.02
C THR A 391 38.80 -23.73 -8.97
N VAL A 392 38.12 -23.95 -7.84
CA VAL A 392 38.09 -22.98 -6.75
C VAL A 392 39.49 -22.74 -6.18
N ILE A 393 40.25 -23.80 -5.92
CA ILE A 393 41.63 -23.70 -5.42
C ILE A 393 42.53 -22.96 -6.42
N GLN A 394 42.47 -23.31 -7.70
CA GLN A 394 43.27 -22.67 -8.73
C GLN A 394 42.93 -21.18 -8.90
N SER A 395 41.62 -20.84 -8.91
CA SER A 395 41.17 -19.44 -9.03
C SER A 395 41.62 -18.55 -7.88
N ARG A 396 41.90 -19.15 -6.69
CA ARG A 396 42.31 -18.43 -5.48
C ARG A 396 43.82 -18.52 -5.19
N LYS A 397 44.58 -19.25 -5.97
CA LYS A 397 46.01 -19.51 -5.70
C LYS A 397 46.85 -18.24 -5.52
N MET A 398 46.49 -17.17 -6.19
CA MET A 398 47.20 -15.89 -6.14
C MET A 398 46.47 -14.83 -5.31
N VAL A 399 45.25 -15.11 -4.81
CA VAL A 399 44.48 -14.16 -4.02
C VAL A 399 45.00 -14.18 -2.58
N PHE A 400 45.37 -13.01 -2.08
CA PHE A 400 45.97 -12.86 -0.73
C PHE A 400 44.90 -12.92 0.37
N GLU A 401 43.71 -12.39 0.13
CA GLU A 401 42.69 -12.26 1.15
C GLU A 401 42.03 -13.59 1.55
N PRO A 402 41.70 -13.80 2.84
CA PRO A 402 40.88 -14.93 3.26
C PRO A 402 39.51 -14.92 2.57
N LEU A 403 39.00 -16.11 2.21
CA LEU A 403 37.75 -16.29 1.46
C LEU A 403 36.55 -15.48 1.96
N PRO A 404 36.25 -15.41 3.29
CA PRO A 404 35.12 -14.61 3.78
C PRO A 404 35.32 -13.11 3.58
N PHE A 405 36.54 -12.61 3.75
CA PHE A 405 36.85 -11.20 3.51
C PHE A 405 36.72 -10.84 2.04
N GLU A 406 37.24 -11.68 1.15
CA GLU A 406 37.06 -11.53 -0.30
C GLU A 406 35.57 -11.44 -0.65
N MET A 407 34.71 -12.34 -0.09
CA MET A 407 33.28 -12.34 -0.31
C MET A 407 32.64 -11.03 0.17
N LEU A 408 32.92 -10.61 1.39
CA LEU A 408 32.38 -9.38 1.97
C LEU A 408 32.84 -8.13 1.20
N LEU A 409 34.10 -8.09 0.81
CA LEU A 409 34.65 -6.99 -0.01
C LEU A 409 33.93 -6.89 -1.36
N LEU A 410 33.76 -8.01 -2.07
CA LEU A 410 33.06 -8.03 -3.34
C LEU A 410 31.59 -7.66 -3.21
N LEU A 411 30.89 -8.11 -2.16
CA LEU A 411 29.52 -7.70 -1.87
C LEU A 411 29.42 -6.20 -1.57
N PHE A 412 30.40 -5.65 -0.86
CA PHE A 412 30.48 -4.21 -0.59
C PHE A 412 30.73 -3.41 -1.88
N VAL A 413 31.68 -3.84 -2.71
CA VAL A 413 31.96 -3.20 -4.01
C VAL A 413 30.74 -3.27 -4.91
N PHE A 414 30.03 -4.39 -4.96
CA PHE A 414 28.78 -4.50 -5.70
C PHE A 414 27.73 -3.51 -5.20
N GLN A 415 27.62 -3.33 -3.88
CA GLN A 415 26.69 -2.35 -3.29
C GLN A 415 27.09 -0.90 -3.65
N LEU A 416 28.39 -0.59 -3.68
CA LEU A 416 28.88 0.73 -4.12
C LEU A 416 28.55 1.00 -5.59
N ILE A 417 28.75 0.02 -6.48
CA ILE A 417 28.42 0.15 -7.90
C ILE A 417 26.92 0.41 -8.06
N ARG A 418 26.08 -0.30 -7.30
CA ARG A 418 24.62 -0.12 -7.31
C ARG A 418 24.23 1.28 -6.86
N GLU A 419 24.78 1.75 -5.73
CA GLU A 419 24.49 3.07 -5.17
C GLU A 419 24.93 4.19 -6.14
N ALA A 420 26.13 4.05 -6.72
CA ALA A 420 26.62 5.00 -7.72
C ALA A 420 25.74 5.02 -8.97
N GLY A 421 25.29 3.85 -9.44
CA GLY A 421 24.43 3.75 -10.62
C GLY A 421 23.07 4.43 -10.45
N MET A 422 22.52 4.47 -9.25
CA MET A 422 21.25 5.15 -8.96
C MET A 422 21.36 6.68 -8.91
N ARG A 423 22.54 7.22 -8.59
CA ARG A 423 22.76 8.67 -8.46
C ARG A 423 23.10 9.35 -9.78
N VAL A 424 23.46 8.58 -10.80
CA VAL A 424 23.83 9.12 -12.11
C VAL A 424 22.61 9.14 -13.03
N PRO A 425 22.26 10.27 -13.63
CA PRO A 425 21.06 10.39 -14.44
C PRO A 425 21.13 9.55 -15.73
N GLY A 426 20.03 8.83 -16.01
CA GLY A 426 19.69 8.25 -17.31
C GLY A 426 20.71 7.28 -17.90
N SER A 427 21.03 7.48 -19.17
CA SER A 427 21.89 6.60 -19.96
C SER A 427 23.34 6.49 -19.48
N ILE A 428 23.84 7.54 -18.81
CA ILE A 428 25.20 7.58 -18.26
C ILE A 428 25.31 6.61 -17.07
N GLY A 429 24.31 6.52 -16.21
CA GLY A 429 24.28 5.58 -15.08
C GLY A 429 24.34 4.13 -15.54
N GLN A 430 23.62 3.78 -16.60
CA GLN A 430 23.68 2.46 -17.21
C GLN A 430 25.06 2.15 -17.80
N ALA A 431 25.67 3.11 -18.49
CA ALA A 431 27.02 2.96 -19.04
C ALA A 431 28.07 2.77 -17.94
N ILE A 432 28.02 3.58 -16.87
CA ILE A 432 28.92 3.45 -15.71
C ILE A 432 28.72 2.10 -15.02
N GLY A 433 27.47 1.63 -14.86
CA GLY A 433 27.20 0.31 -14.28
C GLY A 433 27.82 -0.83 -15.08
N VAL A 434 27.69 -0.80 -16.41
CA VAL A 434 28.27 -1.84 -17.30
C VAL A 434 29.79 -1.71 -17.36
N ILE A 435 30.32 -0.52 -17.66
CA ILE A 435 31.76 -0.30 -17.79
C ILE A 435 32.48 -0.49 -16.46
N GLY A 436 31.95 0.10 -15.38
CA GLY A 436 32.51 -0.03 -14.04
C GLY A 436 32.51 -1.49 -13.57
N GLY A 437 31.40 -2.20 -13.75
CA GLY A 437 31.32 -3.62 -13.38
C GLY A 437 32.27 -4.50 -14.18
N LEU A 438 32.35 -4.30 -15.49
CA LEU A 438 33.25 -5.07 -16.37
C LEU A 438 34.72 -4.76 -16.10
N ILE A 439 35.10 -3.47 -16.12
CA ILE A 439 36.49 -3.06 -15.94
C ILE A 439 36.98 -3.39 -14.53
N LEU A 440 36.16 -3.07 -13.50
CA LEU A 440 36.52 -3.33 -12.11
C LEU A 440 36.63 -4.85 -11.85
N GLY A 441 35.68 -5.63 -12.41
CA GLY A 441 35.69 -7.09 -12.27
C GLY A 441 36.93 -7.72 -12.96
N GLN A 442 37.25 -7.32 -14.20
CA GLN A 442 38.43 -7.81 -14.89
C GLN A 442 39.74 -7.36 -14.21
N ALA A 443 39.80 -6.10 -13.81
CA ALA A 443 40.98 -5.56 -13.10
C ALA A 443 41.21 -6.25 -11.76
N ALA A 444 40.13 -6.50 -10.98
CA ALA A 444 40.22 -7.19 -9.71
C ALA A 444 40.76 -8.63 -9.84
N VAL A 445 40.31 -9.36 -10.87
CA VAL A 445 40.80 -10.71 -11.16
C VAL A 445 42.23 -10.66 -11.69
N ALA A 446 42.56 -9.75 -12.62
CA ALA A 446 43.92 -9.59 -13.17
C ALA A 446 44.94 -9.16 -12.10
N ALA A 447 44.55 -8.36 -11.15
CA ALA A 447 45.35 -7.93 -10.01
C ALA A 447 45.41 -8.96 -8.86
N ASN A 448 44.76 -10.12 -8.99
CA ASN A 448 44.63 -11.15 -7.96
C ASN A 448 43.97 -10.63 -6.65
N LEU A 449 43.16 -9.59 -6.73
CA LEU A 449 42.36 -9.05 -5.58
C LEU A 449 41.10 -9.88 -5.35
N ALA A 450 40.61 -10.55 -6.38
CA ALA A 450 39.42 -11.39 -6.30
C ALA A 450 39.55 -12.62 -7.22
N SER A 451 38.97 -13.74 -6.80
CA SER A 451 38.87 -14.93 -7.64
C SER A 451 37.71 -14.84 -8.65
N SER A 452 37.89 -15.44 -9.82
CA SER A 452 36.85 -15.45 -10.84
C SER A 452 35.56 -16.17 -10.36
N VAL A 453 35.69 -17.23 -9.56
CA VAL A 453 34.56 -17.97 -9.01
C VAL A 453 33.75 -17.10 -8.04
N MET A 454 34.43 -16.37 -7.15
CA MET A 454 33.76 -15.46 -6.21
C MET A 454 33.00 -14.35 -6.94
N LEU A 455 33.61 -13.80 -7.98
CA LEU A 455 32.96 -12.76 -8.79
C LEU A 455 31.64 -13.26 -9.40
N ILE A 456 31.62 -14.50 -9.93
CA ILE A 456 30.40 -15.12 -10.45
C ILE A 456 29.35 -15.31 -9.37
N ILE A 457 29.72 -15.78 -8.18
CA ILE A 457 28.80 -15.97 -7.05
C ILE A 457 28.16 -14.64 -6.63
N VAL A 458 28.98 -13.59 -6.49
CA VAL A 458 28.50 -12.25 -6.13
C VAL A 458 27.61 -11.67 -7.21
N ALA A 459 27.96 -11.84 -8.50
CA ALA A 459 27.15 -11.38 -9.61
C ALA A 459 25.77 -12.07 -9.64
N LEU A 460 25.73 -13.40 -9.48
CA LEU A 460 24.47 -14.15 -9.38
C LEU A 460 23.62 -13.71 -8.20
N SER A 461 24.23 -13.52 -7.04
CA SER A 461 23.54 -13.00 -5.85
C SER A 461 22.98 -11.59 -6.07
N GLY A 462 23.75 -10.74 -6.74
CA GLY A 462 23.33 -9.39 -7.10
C GLY A 462 22.15 -9.38 -8.08
N LEU A 463 22.22 -10.19 -9.14
CA LEU A 463 21.13 -10.35 -10.10
C LEU A 463 19.85 -10.87 -9.42
N GLY A 464 19.99 -11.83 -8.49
CA GLY A 464 18.86 -12.33 -7.71
C GLY A 464 18.18 -11.24 -6.86
N ASN A 465 18.96 -10.28 -6.35
CA ASN A 465 18.42 -9.15 -5.58
C ASN A 465 17.53 -8.21 -6.42
N PHE A 466 17.88 -8.01 -7.69
CA PHE A 466 17.06 -7.19 -8.61
C PHE A 466 15.72 -7.84 -9.00
N CYS A 467 15.52 -9.12 -8.69
CA CYS A 467 14.24 -9.76 -8.89
C CYS A 467 13.16 -9.29 -7.87
N VAL A 468 13.55 -8.67 -6.76
CA VAL A 468 12.61 -8.13 -5.76
C VAL A 468 11.98 -6.86 -6.31
N PRO A 469 10.63 -6.73 -6.36
CA PRO A 469 9.98 -5.54 -6.92
C PRO A 469 10.11 -4.30 -6.04
N ASP A 470 10.08 -4.49 -4.72
CA ASP A 470 10.12 -3.40 -3.76
C ASP A 470 11.56 -3.02 -3.38
N TYR A 471 11.87 -1.73 -3.48
CA TYR A 471 13.23 -1.21 -3.25
C TYR A 471 13.68 -1.36 -1.80
N SER A 472 12.81 -1.07 -0.83
CA SER A 472 13.13 -1.18 0.59
C SER A 472 13.43 -2.64 0.98
N THR A 473 12.68 -3.58 0.42
CA THR A 473 12.92 -5.02 0.58
C THR A 473 14.23 -5.46 -0.07
N GLN A 474 14.63 -4.88 -1.21
CA GLN A 474 15.95 -5.15 -1.83
C GLN A 474 17.10 -4.76 -0.90
N ILE A 475 16.99 -3.59 -0.25
CA ILE A 475 18.01 -3.12 0.70
C ILE A 475 18.04 -4.07 1.91
N ALA A 476 16.88 -4.39 2.48
CA ALA A 476 16.78 -5.33 3.59
C ALA A 476 17.43 -6.69 3.27
N ALA A 477 17.16 -7.24 2.08
CA ALA A 477 17.79 -8.49 1.64
C ALA A 477 19.32 -8.39 1.58
N SER A 478 19.87 -7.22 1.21
CA SER A 478 21.33 -7.00 1.20
C SER A 478 21.93 -7.03 2.60
N TYR A 479 21.26 -6.51 3.63
CA TYR A 479 21.70 -6.62 5.02
C TYR A 479 21.70 -8.07 5.52
N PHE A 480 20.61 -8.80 5.28
CA PHE A 480 20.52 -10.20 5.70
C PHE A 480 21.51 -11.08 4.97
N ARG A 481 21.79 -10.84 3.70
CA ARG A 481 22.84 -11.53 2.94
C ARG A 481 24.20 -11.45 3.62
N ILE A 482 24.60 -10.26 4.09
CA ILE A 482 25.85 -10.09 4.84
C ILE A 482 25.83 -10.90 6.14
N ALA A 483 24.72 -10.87 6.87
CA ALA A 483 24.54 -11.66 8.09
C ALA A 483 24.66 -13.17 7.84
N PHE A 484 24.09 -13.67 6.74
CA PHE A 484 24.22 -15.08 6.34
C PHE A 484 25.66 -15.46 5.97
N VAL A 485 26.41 -14.57 5.30
CA VAL A 485 27.84 -14.80 5.02
C VAL A 485 28.65 -14.88 6.30
N ILE A 486 28.41 -13.99 7.26
CA ILE A 486 29.10 -14.00 8.56
C ILE A 486 28.76 -15.28 9.36
N ALA A 487 27.49 -15.67 9.40
CA ALA A 487 27.06 -16.89 10.07
C ALA A 487 27.68 -18.15 9.44
N ALA A 488 27.74 -18.18 8.12
CA ALA A 488 28.40 -19.25 7.36
C ALA A 488 29.91 -19.28 7.61
N TRP A 489 30.55 -18.14 7.75
CA TRP A 489 31.96 -18.04 8.10
C TRP A 489 32.24 -18.59 9.49
N LEU A 490 31.40 -18.31 10.49
CA LEU A 490 31.61 -18.73 11.88
C LEU A 490 31.27 -20.21 12.11
N GLY A 491 30.25 -20.75 11.44
CA GLY A 491 29.71 -22.08 11.74
C GLY A 491 29.45 -22.98 10.52
N GLY A 492 29.98 -22.64 9.35
CA GLY A 492 29.78 -23.43 8.13
C GLY A 492 28.29 -23.57 7.78
N LEU A 493 27.88 -24.74 7.29
CA LEU A 493 26.47 -25.03 6.97
C LEU A 493 25.57 -25.01 8.21
N LEU A 494 26.07 -25.39 9.39
CA LEU A 494 25.31 -25.30 10.64
C LEU A 494 25.04 -23.84 11.02
N GLY A 495 26.04 -22.96 10.89
CA GLY A 495 25.89 -21.54 11.11
C GLY A 495 24.88 -20.91 10.15
N LEU A 496 24.95 -21.28 8.86
CA LEU A 496 23.99 -20.84 7.84
C LEU A 496 22.57 -21.31 8.16
N ALA A 497 22.40 -22.60 8.54
CA ALA A 497 21.11 -23.16 8.91
C ALA A 497 20.53 -22.48 10.18
N ALA A 498 21.36 -22.24 11.20
CA ALA A 498 20.97 -21.51 12.40
C ALA A 498 20.52 -20.08 12.06
N ALA A 499 21.26 -19.36 11.22
CA ALA A 499 20.90 -18.02 10.77
C ALA A 499 19.57 -18.03 9.99
N LEU A 500 19.32 -19.05 9.17
CA LEU A 500 18.05 -19.20 8.44
C LEU A 500 16.88 -19.44 9.40
N VAL A 501 17.06 -20.26 10.45
CA VAL A 501 16.03 -20.47 11.48
C VAL A 501 15.75 -19.17 12.23
N VAL A 502 16.79 -18.44 12.62
CA VAL A 502 16.64 -17.14 13.29
C VAL A 502 15.92 -16.14 12.39
N PHE A 503 16.29 -16.07 11.11
CA PHE A 503 15.65 -15.19 10.14
C PHE A 503 14.17 -15.54 9.91
N THR A 504 13.84 -16.83 9.77
CA THR A 504 12.43 -17.25 9.61
C THR A 504 11.62 -17.01 10.87
N ALA A 505 12.19 -17.21 12.06
CA ALA A 505 11.55 -16.88 13.33
C ALA A 505 11.33 -15.36 13.48
N TYR A 506 12.30 -14.55 13.05
CA TYR A 506 12.17 -13.10 12.98
C TYR A 506 10.99 -12.66 12.11
N LEU A 507 10.91 -13.17 10.87
CA LEU A 507 9.80 -12.89 9.96
C LEU A 507 8.44 -13.37 10.50
N ALA A 508 8.42 -14.53 11.16
CA ALA A 508 7.19 -15.10 11.72
C ALA A 508 6.63 -14.28 12.90
N ASN A 509 7.52 -13.60 13.64
CA ASN A 509 7.13 -12.75 14.77
C ASN A 509 6.72 -11.34 14.33
N MET A 510 7.08 -10.94 13.12
CA MET A 510 6.81 -9.61 12.59
C MET A 510 5.33 -9.44 12.25
N LYS A 511 4.76 -8.29 12.63
CA LYS A 511 3.39 -7.89 12.28
C LYS A 511 3.40 -6.52 11.62
N SER A 512 2.61 -6.33 10.59
CA SER A 512 2.32 -5.03 9.98
C SER A 512 0.94 -4.60 10.41
N PHE A 513 0.80 -3.57 11.22
CA PHE A 513 -0.48 -3.05 11.72
C PHE A 513 -1.44 -4.15 12.21
N GLY A 514 -0.92 -5.09 13.03
CA GLY A 514 -1.68 -6.20 13.59
C GLY A 514 -1.77 -7.46 12.71
N VAL A 515 -1.47 -7.34 11.41
CA VAL A 515 -1.47 -8.48 10.48
C VAL A 515 -0.12 -9.21 10.52
N PRO A 516 -0.10 -10.56 10.64
CA PRO A 516 1.13 -11.33 10.56
C PRO A 516 1.83 -11.14 9.21
N PHE A 517 3.11 -10.78 9.25
CA PHE A 517 3.87 -10.44 8.03
C PHE A 517 4.02 -11.61 7.05
N LEU A 518 4.12 -12.84 7.56
CA LEU A 518 4.21 -14.04 6.74
C LEU A 518 2.85 -14.55 6.23
N ALA A 519 1.72 -13.87 6.50
CA ALA A 519 0.45 -14.28 5.93
C ALA A 519 0.54 -14.28 4.38
N PRO A 520 -0.08 -15.23 3.70
CA PRO A 520 -0.91 -16.35 4.16
C PRO A 520 -0.17 -17.66 4.51
N PHE A 521 1.16 -17.64 4.65
CA PHE A 521 1.95 -18.84 5.00
C PHE A 521 1.80 -19.22 6.47
N ALA A 522 2.01 -18.22 7.32
CA ALA A 522 1.96 -18.36 8.77
C ALA A 522 1.27 -17.12 9.38
N PRO A 523 0.10 -17.25 9.97
CA PRO A 523 -0.74 -18.46 10.01
C PRO A 523 -1.34 -18.85 8.65
N LYS A 524 -1.68 -20.12 8.49
CA LYS A 524 -2.35 -20.59 7.29
C LYS A 524 -3.77 -20.04 7.26
N THR A 525 -4.09 -19.29 6.21
CA THR A 525 -5.40 -18.67 6.02
C THR A 525 -6.39 -19.61 5.33
N LEU A 526 -7.69 -19.35 5.51
CA LEU A 526 -8.76 -20.08 4.84
C LEU A 526 -8.83 -19.73 3.35
N SER A 527 -8.37 -18.55 2.97
CA SER A 527 -8.25 -18.15 1.57
C SER A 527 -7.20 -19.02 0.90
N LYS A 528 -7.63 -19.98 0.09
CA LYS A 528 -6.76 -20.90 -0.66
C LYS A 528 -6.00 -20.22 -1.80
N ARG A 529 -5.56 -18.97 -1.63
CA ARG A 529 -4.74 -18.32 -2.65
C ARG A 529 -3.34 -18.91 -2.63
N PRO A 530 -2.90 -19.57 -3.71
CA PRO A 530 -1.55 -20.08 -3.75
C PRO A 530 -0.57 -18.90 -3.85
N PHE A 531 0.40 -18.88 -2.98
CA PHE A 531 1.38 -17.83 -2.82
C PHE A 531 2.27 -17.63 -4.06
N VAL A 532 2.84 -18.72 -4.58
CA VAL A 532 3.73 -18.70 -5.75
C VAL A 532 2.94 -18.81 -7.05
N ILE A 533 1.88 -19.61 -7.07
CA ILE A 533 1.09 -19.85 -8.25
C ILE A 533 0.02 -18.76 -8.36
N ARG A 534 -0.03 -18.07 -9.48
CA ARG A 534 -1.07 -17.07 -9.73
C ARG A 534 -2.45 -17.73 -9.78
N GLY A 535 -3.38 -17.28 -8.92
CA GLY A 535 -4.79 -17.70 -8.96
C GLY A 535 -5.49 -17.30 -10.27
N LYS A 536 -6.68 -17.84 -10.53
CA LYS A 536 -7.57 -17.38 -11.60
C LYS A 536 -8.07 -15.96 -11.24
N LEU A 537 -8.24 -15.06 -12.22
CA LEU A 537 -8.75 -13.69 -11.99
C LEU A 537 -10.08 -13.67 -11.23
N GLY A 538 -10.99 -14.61 -11.54
CA GLY A 538 -12.25 -14.74 -10.83
C GLY A 538 -12.15 -15.14 -9.34
N MET A 539 -10.96 -15.51 -8.84
CA MET A 539 -10.71 -15.79 -7.41
C MET A 539 -10.20 -14.55 -6.65
N HIS A 540 -9.93 -13.45 -7.36
CA HIS A 540 -9.47 -12.19 -6.73
C HIS A 540 -10.61 -11.36 -6.13
N HIS A 541 -11.85 -11.82 -6.22
CA HIS A 541 -13.03 -11.12 -5.72
C HIS A 541 -13.27 -11.26 -4.21
N ARG A 542 -12.46 -12.05 -3.51
CA ARG A 542 -12.52 -12.14 -2.04
C ARG A 542 -11.41 -11.33 -1.42
N ALA A 543 -11.77 -10.56 -0.40
CA ALA A 543 -10.79 -9.96 0.49
C ALA A 543 -9.96 -11.07 1.16
N GLU A 544 -8.73 -10.76 1.52
CA GLU A 544 -7.85 -11.71 2.20
C GLU A 544 -8.33 -11.91 3.64
N ASP A 545 -8.47 -13.16 4.09
CA ASP A 545 -8.98 -13.49 5.43
C ASP A 545 -8.18 -12.82 6.55
N TYR A 546 -6.88 -12.65 6.37
CA TYR A 546 -6.00 -12.03 7.36
C TYR A 546 -6.24 -10.51 7.52
N MET A 547 -7.00 -9.89 6.62
CA MET A 547 -7.41 -8.49 6.73
C MET A 547 -8.64 -8.30 7.62
N ASN A 548 -9.35 -9.39 7.97
CA ASN A 548 -10.60 -9.38 8.75
C ASN A 548 -11.56 -8.26 8.32
N THR A 549 -11.77 -8.15 7.01
CA THR A 549 -12.59 -7.09 6.40
C THR A 549 -14.05 -7.23 6.81
N HIS A 550 -14.71 -6.09 7.05
CA HIS A 550 -16.16 -6.03 7.17
C HIS A 550 -16.78 -6.05 5.76
N GLY A 551 -17.91 -6.73 5.61
CA GLY A 551 -18.61 -6.80 4.33
C GLY A 551 -18.24 -8.02 3.50
N ASP A 552 -19.24 -8.51 2.78
CA ASP A 552 -19.11 -9.73 2.03
C ASP A 552 -18.33 -9.50 0.75
N THR A 553 -17.46 -10.38 0.60
CA THR A 553 -16.87 -10.80 -0.65
C THR A 553 -17.95 -11.18 -1.64
N LEU A 554 -17.78 -10.82 -2.89
CA LEU A 554 -18.66 -11.24 -3.98
C LEU A 554 -19.04 -12.74 -3.88
N PRO A 555 -20.26 -13.11 -4.28
CA PRO A 555 -20.77 -14.47 -4.12
C PRO A 555 -19.85 -15.52 -4.74
N LYS A 556 -19.77 -16.68 -4.08
CA LYS A 556 -19.15 -17.87 -4.68
C LYS A 556 -19.83 -18.15 -6.00
N GLN A 557 -19.11 -18.03 -7.11
CA GLN A 557 -19.46 -18.80 -8.28
C GLN A 557 -19.28 -20.28 -7.92
N GLU A 558 -20.36 -20.97 -7.62
CA GLU A 558 -20.35 -22.42 -7.60
C GLU A 558 -20.02 -22.86 -9.03
N GLY A 559 -18.74 -23.22 -9.20
CA GLY A 559 -18.27 -23.79 -10.44
C GLY A 559 -19.03 -25.10 -10.65
N LYS A 560 -19.85 -25.16 -11.69
CA LYS A 560 -20.16 -26.44 -12.31
C LYS A 560 -18.81 -27.04 -12.70
N SER A 561 -18.50 -28.18 -12.05
CA SER A 561 -17.41 -29.10 -12.36
C SER A 561 -17.43 -29.52 -13.82
#